data_c2f44f939cc0709af12dd5e3c0301a78
#
_entry.id   c2f44f939cc0709af12dd5e3c0301a78
#
_cell.length_a   1.000
_cell.length_b   1.000
_cell.length_c   1.000
_cell.angle_alpha   90.00
_cell.angle_beta   90.00
_cell.angle_gamma   90.00
#
_symmetry.space_group_name_H-M   'P 1'
#
loop_
_entity.id
_entity.type
_entity.pdbx_description
1 polymer ?
#
loop_
_entity_poly.entity_id
_entity_poly.type
_entity_poly.pdbx_seq_one_letter_code
_entity_poly.pdbx_strand_id
1 'polypeptide(L)'
;MPPVCTVSCRLEHPKHQISTETPTSFPPGSQPPDDPWFYDIPHSTPQLTIKFRDFAHDPFRSETSVYNVFVKAFVKASGSRRRDKRLREPETEKSGRVSLVVEPQRQHRLLPFTYGSWLTALRGLYSFARAYPALDFSFEVYGYQERVPDAEFYLAYGWLHNKR
;
A
#
# COMPACT_ATOMS: atom_id res chain seq x y z
N MET A 1 -41.30 -36.45 17.16
CA MET A 1 -40.62 -35.19 16.88
C MET A 1 -39.16 -35.49 16.55
N PRO A 2 -38.69 -35.26 15.35
CA PRO A 2 -37.27 -35.43 15.01
C PRO A 2 -36.48 -34.18 15.47
N PRO A 3 -35.19 -34.33 15.84
CA PRO A 3 -34.35 -33.21 16.27
C PRO A 3 -33.91 -32.36 15.06
N VAL A 4 -34.06 -31.07 15.23
CA VAL A 4 -33.61 -30.06 14.27
C VAL A 4 -32.07 -29.98 14.38
N CYS A 5 -31.34 -30.46 13.36
CA CYS A 5 -29.93 -30.24 13.19
C CYS A 5 -29.70 -28.78 12.78
N THR A 6 -29.26 -27.96 13.72
CA THR A 6 -28.73 -26.63 13.45
C THR A 6 -27.30 -26.78 12.93
N VAL A 7 -27.13 -26.77 11.60
CA VAL A 7 -25.80 -26.71 10.99
C VAL A 7 -25.32 -25.26 11.09
N SER A 8 -24.47 -25.02 12.09
CA SER A 8 -23.72 -23.76 12.20
C SER A 8 -22.60 -23.80 11.17
N CYS A 9 -22.82 -23.23 9.99
CA CYS A 9 -21.75 -22.94 9.04
C CYS A 9 -20.89 -21.80 9.59
N ARG A 10 -19.89 -22.15 10.37
CA ARG A 10 -18.79 -21.27 10.72
C ARG A 10 -17.92 -21.15 9.47
N LEU A 11 -18.07 -20.06 8.74
CA LEU A 11 -17.06 -19.62 7.78
C LEU A 11 -15.80 -19.28 8.58
N GLU A 12 -14.88 -20.21 8.64
CA GLU A 12 -13.52 -19.96 9.09
C GLU A 12 -12.86 -19.09 8.03
N HIS A 13 -12.88 -17.79 8.25
CA HIS A 13 -11.96 -16.89 7.58
C HIS A 13 -10.55 -17.31 7.99
N PRO A 14 -9.62 -17.47 7.04
CA PRO A 14 -8.23 -17.68 7.39
C PRO A 14 -7.80 -16.47 8.21
N LYS A 15 -7.63 -16.65 9.52
CA LYS A 15 -6.93 -15.70 10.37
C LYS A 15 -5.54 -15.57 9.75
N HIS A 16 -5.29 -14.47 9.05
CA HIS A 16 -3.93 -14.08 8.74
C HIS A 16 -3.18 -14.12 10.06
N GLN A 17 -2.20 -14.99 10.17
CA GLN A 17 -1.26 -14.96 11.28
C GLN A 17 -0.58 -13.59 11.18
N ILE A 18 -1.05 -12.67 12.00
CA ILE A 18 -0.39 -11.39 12.23
C ILE A 18 0.93 -11.78 12.90
N SER A 19 2.00 -11.78 12.13
CA SER A 19 3.34 -11.81 12.67
C SER A 19 3.48 -10.59 13.57
N THR A 20 3.50 -10.79 14.86
CA THR A 20 3.54 -9.73 15.88
C THR A 20 4.87 -8.97 15.92
N GLU A 21 5.78 -9.29 15.04
CA GLU A 21 7.00 -8.52 14.82
C GLU A 21 6.80 -7.62 13.61
N THR A 22 6.38 -6.39 13.87
CA THR A 22 6.37 -5.31 12.87
C THR A 22 7.82 -5.03 12.50
N PRO A 23 8.29 -5.38 11.30
CA PRO A 23 9.65 -5.05 10.90
C PRO A 23 9.74 -3.54 10.78
N THR A 24 10.37 -2.89 11.74
CA THR A 24 10.64 -1.45 11.73
C THR A 24 11.63 -1.06 10.62
N SER A 25 12.25 -2.04 9.99
CA SER A 25 13.11 -1.85 8.82
C SER A 25 13.23 -3.15 8.03
N PHE A 26 13.14 -3.03 6.72
CA PHE A 26 13.46 -4.15 5.82
C PHE A 26 14.98 -4.35 5.82
N PRO A 27 15.48 -5.58 6.02
CA PRO A 27 16.92 -5.83 5.92
C PRO A 27 17.37 -5.61 4.46
N PRO A 28 18.38 -4.76 4.22
CA PRO A 28 18.88 -4.51 2.87
C PRO A 28 19.49 -5.79 2.28
N GLY A 29 19.20 -6.07 1.00
CA GLY A 29 19.73 -7.23 0.28
C GLY A 29 19.00 -8.55 0.55
N SER A 30 17.86 -8.53 1.23
CA SER A 30 16.99 -9.69 1.40
C SER A 30 16.40 -10.14 0.07
N GLN A 31 16.12 -11.43 -0.03
CA GLN A 31 15.28 -11.95 -1.10
C GLN A 31 13.91 -11.28 -1.01
N PRO A 32 13.28 -10.89 -2.16
CA PRO A 32 11.95 -10.31 -2.13
C PRO A 32 10.98 -11.25 -1.44
N PRO A 33 9.99 -10.71 -0.71
CA PRO A 33 8.98 -11.52 -0.06
C PRO A 33 8.11 -12.27 -1.08
N ASP A 34 7.37 -13.25 -0.61
CA ASP A 34 6.40 -13.97 -1.44
C ASP A 34 5.35 -13.01 -2.03
N ASP A 35 4.94 -13.26 -3.26
CA ASP A 35 3.90 -12.48 -3.96
C ASP A 35 2.52 -13.14 -3.77
N PRO A 36 1.50 -12.47 -3.24
CA PRO A 36 1.50 -11.08 -2.71
C PRO A 36 2.03 -10.97 -1.28
N TRP A 37 2.57 -9.81 -0.94
CA TRP A 37 3.04 -9.49 0.39
C TRP A 37 2.28 -8.31 1.01
N PHE A 38 1.92 -8.43 2.31
CA PHE A 38 1.14 -7.45 3.04
C PHE A 38 2.02 -6.73 4.07
N TYR A 39 1.89 -5.42 4.12
CA TYR A 39 2.59 -4.56 5.06
C TYR A 39 1.64 -3.60 5.76
N ASP A 40 1.45 -3.81 7.06
CA ASP A 40 0.70 -2.90 7.92
C ASP A 40 1.57 -1.71 8.27
N ILE A 41 1.11 -0.50 7.93
CA ILE A 41 1.87 0.71 8.22
C ILE A 41 1.73 1.04 9.71
N PRO A 42 2.84 1.00 10.48
CA PRO A 42 2.78 1.25 11.92
C PRO A 42 2.22 2.63 12.23
N HIS A 43 1.41 2.72 13.29
CA HIS A 43 0.88 3.98 13.83
C HIS A 43 0.15 4.86 12.82
N SER A 44 -0.41 4.28 11.77
CA SER A 44 -1.23 5.02 10.82
C SER A 44 -2.64 5.24 11.37
N THR A 45 -3.19 6.43 11.10
CA THR A 45 -4.58 6.78 11.44
C THR A 45 -5.24 7.42 10.22
N PRO A 46 -6.21 6.76 9.56
CA PRO A 46 -6.68 5.38 9.83
C PRO A 46 -5.59 4.33 9.63
N GLN A 47 -5.79 3.12 10.18
CA GLN A 47 -4.87 2.01 9.94
C GLN A 47 -4.84 1.69 8.45
N LEU A 48 -3.64 1.69 7.86
CA LEU A 48 -3.42 1.37 6.46
C LEU A 48 -2.57 0.13 6.30
N THR A 49 -2.94 -0.70 5.33
CA THR A 49 -2.18 -1.85 4.87
C THR A 49 -1.86 -1.69 3.40
N ILE A 50 -0.62 -1.96 3.01
CA ILE A 50 -0.20 -2.04 1.61
C ILE A 50 -0.03 -3.50 1.24
N LYS A 51 -0.70 -3.91 0.16
CA LYS A 51 -0.48 -5.20 -0.48
C LYS A 51 0.42 -4.98 -1.70
N PHE A 52 1.62 -5.52 -1.63
CA PHE A 52 2.58 -5.51 -2.74
C PHE A 52 2.41 -6.76 -3.59
N ARG A 53 2.53 -6.62 -4.90
CA ARG A 53 2.41 -7.73 -5.86
C ARG A 53 3.07 -7.42 -7.20
N ASP A 54 3.02 -8.41 -8.10
CA ASP A 54 3.53 -8.31 -9.47
C ASP A 54 5.02 -7.93 -9.49
N PHE A 55 5.83 -8.58 -8.65
CA PHE A 55 7.25 -8.30 -8.54
C PHE A 55 7.99 -8.64 -9.82
N ALA A 56 8.72 -7.67 -10.36
CA ALA A 56 9.57 -7.85 -11.53
C ALA A 56 10.97 -7.30 -11.25
N HIS A 57 11.98 -8.14 -11.42
CA HIS A 57 13.37 -7.73 -11.21
C HIS A 57 13.87 -6.90 -12.39
N ASP A 58 14.33 -5.69 -12.11
CA ASP A 58 14.99 -4.80 -13.07
C ASP A 58 16.33 -4.28 -12.53
N PRO A 59 17.46 -4.94 -12.89
CA PRO A 59 18.79 -4.57 -12.40
C PRO A 59 19.28 -3.21 -12.93
N PHE A 60 18.63 -2.68 -13.97
CA PHE A 60 18.99 -1.39 -14.56
C PHE A 60 18.20 -0.21 -13.99
N ARG A 61 17.36 -0.45 -12.99
CA ARG A 61 16.61 0.62 -12.33
C ARG A 61 17.55 1.53 -11.55
N SER A 62 17.50 2.83 -11.83
CA SER A 62 18.28 3.84 -11.13
C SER A 62 17.71 4.14 -9.75
N GLU A 63 18.47 3.88 -8.69
CA GLU A 63 18.09 4.22 -7.30
C GLU A 63 17.85 5.71 -7.13
N THR A 64 18.66 6.56 -7.77
CA THR A 64 18.48 8.02 -7.77
C THR A 64 17.14 8.41 -8.39
N SER A 65 16.74 7.76 -9.50
CA SER A 65 15.44 8.02 -10.11
C SER A 65 14.29 7.56 -9.22
N VAL A 66 14.42 6.43 -8.53
CA VAL A 66 13.46 5.97 -7.53
C VAL A 66 13.34 6.99 -6.40
N TYR A 67 14.44 7.41 -5.82
CA TYR A 67 14.45 8.45 -4.79
C TYR A 67 13.72 9.73 -5.25
N ASN A 68 14.05 10.21 -6.43
CA ASN A 68 13.48 11.44 -6.99
C ASN A 68 11.97 11.36 -7.23
N VAL A 69 11.42 10.22 -7.67
CA VAL A 69 9.95 10.10 -7.84
C VAL A 69 9.25 10.16 -6.49
N PHE A 70 9.82 9.54 -5.45
CA PHE A 70 9.26 9.63 -4.10
C PHE A 70 9.35 11.04 -3.52
N VAL A 71 10.48 11.73 -3.67
CA VAL A 71 10.62 13.14 -3.23
C VAL A 71 9.57 14.01 -3.92
N LYS A 72 9.38 13.90 -5.22
CA LYS A 72 8.34 14.64 -5.96
C LYS A 72 6.94 14.34 -5.42
N ALA A 73 6.62 13.06 -5.22
CA ALA A 73 5.33 12.63 -4.69
C ALA A 73 5.10 13.17 -3.26
N PHE A 74 6.11 13.12 -2.39
CA PHE A 74 6.05 13.68 -1.04
C PHE A 74 5.83 15.20 -1.06
N VAL A 75 6.60 15.95 -1.85
CA VAL A 75 6.48 17.41 -1.97
C VAL A 75 5.08 17.79 -2.44
N LYS A 76 4.58 17.12 -3.48
CA LYS A 76 3.25 17.37 -4.03
C LYS A 76 2.15 17.06 -3.02
N ALA A 77 2.20 15.91 -2.37
CA ALA A 77 1.20 15.52 -1.39
C ALA A 77 1.23 16.39 -0.12
N SER A 78 2.42 16.83 0.34
CA SER A 78 2.56 17.71 1.50
C SER A 78 2.19 19.15 1.21
N GLY A 79 2.33 19.62 -0.03
CA GLY A 79 1.93 20.95 -0.49
C GLY A 79 0.41 21.13 -0.58
N SER A 80 -0.37 20.07 -0.52
CA SER A 80 -1.82 20.16 -0.41
C SER A 80 -2.17 20.74 0.96
N ARG A 81 -2.77 21.94 0.99
CA ARG A 81 -3.05 22.72 2.22
C ARG A 81 -3.95 22.01 3.25
N ARG A 82 -4.52 20.86 2.89
CA ARG A 82 -5.39 20.05 3.76
C ARG A 82 -5.05 18.59 3.58
N ARG A 83 -4.50 17.97 4.60
CA ARG A 83 -4.22 16.53 4.64
C ARG A 83 -5.50 15.68 4.53
N ASP A 84 -6.65 16.24 4.92
CA ASP A 84 -7.98 15.65 4.81
C ASP A 84 -8.61 15.79 3.42
N LYS A 85 -7.99 16.56 2.52
CA LYS A 85 -8.45 16.68 1.14
C LYS A 85 -8.36 15.32 0.43
N ARG A 86 -9.46 14.94 -0.21
CA ARG A 86 -9.52 13.68 -0.98
C ARG A 86 -8.60 13.74 -2.19
N LEU A 87 -7.85 12.68 -2.41
CA LEU A 87 -7.18 12.40 -3.67
C LEU A 87 -8.23 11.86 -4.63
N ARG A 88 -8.58 12.62 -5.66
CA ARG A 88 -9.68 12.28 -6.60
C ARG A 88 -9.18 11.84 -7.95
N GLU A 89 -8.03 12.34 -8.36
CA GLU A 89 -7.45 12.09 -9.65
C GLU A 89 -6.19 11.23 -9.50
N PRO A 90 -5.85 10.43 -10.52
CA PRO A 90 -4.58 9.72 -10.53
C PRO A 90 -3.40 10.68 -10.40
N GLU A 91 -2.42 10.30 -9.59
CA GLU A 91 -1.18 11.03 -9.45
C GLU A 91 -0.05 10.23 -10.10
N THR A 92 0.77 10.92 -10.88
CA THR A 92 1.92 10.32 -11.56
C THR A 92 3.15 11.17 -11.38
N GLU A 93 4.22 10.57 -10.86
CA GLU A 93 5.53 11.20 -10.77
C GLU A 93 6.54 10.40 -11.59
N LYS A 94 7.46 11.11 -12.24
CA LYS A 94 8.48 10.52 -13.13
C LYS A 94 9.85 11.10 -12.85
N SER A 95 10.86 10.23 -12.94
CA SER A 95 12.27 10.61 -12.96
C SER A 95 13.05 9.63 -13.83
N GLY A 96 13.63 10.12 -14.93
CA GLY A 96 14.22 9.27 -15.93
C GLY A 96 13.19 8.28 -16.47
N ARG A 97 13.52 6.99 -16.39
CA ARG A 97 12.62 5.89 -16.80
C ARG A 97 11.69 5.43 -15.70
N VAL A 98 11.91 5.83 -14.44
CA VAL A 98 11.10 5.40 -13.30
C VAL A 98 9.81 6.22 -13.24
N SER A 99 8.70 5.53 -13.02
CA SER A 99 7.37 6.10 -12.88
C SER A 99 6.70 5.52 -11.63
N LEU A 100 6.23 6.40 -10.75
CA LEU A 100 5.36 6.07 -9.63
C LEU A 100 3.96 6.60 -9.96
N VAL A 101 2.97 5.71 -9.91
CA VAL A 101 1.57 6.05 -10.18
C VAL A 101 0.71 5.59 -9.02
N VAL A 102 -0.30 6.39 -8.66
CA VAL A 102 -1.38 5.99 -7.78
C VAL A 102 -2.73 6.39 -8.38
N GLU A 103 -3.64 5.45 -8.36
CA GLU A 103 -5.02 5.62 -8.83
C GLU A 103 -5.98 5.44 -7.66
N PRO A 104 -6.58 6.53 -7.14
CA PRO A 104 -7.54 6.43 -6.05
C PRO A 104 -8.80 5.70 -6.53
N GLN A 105 -9.30 4.78 -5.71
CA GLN A 105 -10.59 4.15 -5.95
C GLN A 105 -11.73 5.12 -5.64
N ARG A 106 -12.78 5.10 -6.48
CA ARG A 106 -13.79 6.17 -6.47
C ARG A 106 -14.68 6.21 -5.23
N GLN A 107 -14.66 5.23 -4.30
CA GLN A 107 -15.95 5.00 -3.69
C GLN A 107 -16.06 4.66 -2.20
N HIS A 108 -15.28 5.13 -1.32
CA HIS A 108 -15.72 4.96 0.08
C HIS A 108 -16.02 6.31 0.74
N ARG A 109 -17.34 6.59 0.92
CA ARG A 109 -17.78 7.77 1.69
C ARG A 109 -17.30 7.69 3.15
N LEU A 110 -17.20 6.47 3.69
CA LEU A 110 -16.83 6.22 5.07
C LEU A 110 -15.33 6.37 5.30
N LEU A 111 -14.49 5.94 4.35
CA LEU A 111 -13.05 6.05 4.44
C LEU A 111 -12.47 6.56 3.11
N PRO A 112 -12.46 7.88 2.89
CA PRO A 112 -11.92 8.44 1.67
C PRO A 112 -10.39 8.33 1.65
N PHE A 113 -9.82 8.06 0.47
CA PHE A 113 -8.39 8.17 0.27
C PHE A 113 -8.00 9.65 0.18
N THR A 114 -7.24 10.12 1.17
CA THR A 114 -6.85 11.52 1.31
C THR A 114 -5.36 11.70 0.99
N TYR A 115 -4.93 12.96 0.82
CA TYR A 115 -3.50 13.28 0.72
C TYR A 115 -2.72 12.87 1.97
N GLY A 116 -3.35 12.90 3.15
CA GLY A 116 -2.77 12.38 4.39
C GLY A 116 -2.56 10.87 4.35
N SER A 117 -3.55 10.12 3.88
CA SER A 117 -3.44 8.67 3.66
C SER A 117 -2.38 8.36 2.62
N TRP A 118 -2.31 9.13 1.53
CA TRP A 118 -1.28 8.98 0.51
C TRP A 118 0.13 9.24 1.06
N LEU A 119 0.34 10.30 1.84
CA LEU A 119 1.62 10.57 2.50
C LEU A 119 2.06 9.41 3.41
N THR A 120 1.11 8.83 4.13
CA THR A 120 1.36 7.66 4.96
C THR A 120 1.74 6.44 4.13
N ALA A 121 1.00 6.16 3.05
CA ALA A 121 1.31 5.07 2.12
C ALA A 121 2.68 5.26 1.44
N LEU A 122 3.03 6.49 1.02
CA LEU A 122 4.32 6.80 0.43
C LEU A 122 5.51 6.42 1.31
N ARG A 123 5.38 6.54 2.64
CA ARG A 123 6.45 6.12 3.57
C ARG A 123 6.68 4.61 3.51
N GLY A 124 5.60 3.83 3.52
CA GLY A 124 5.69 2.36 3.39
C GLY A 124 6.24 1.94 2.05
N LEU A 125 5.75 2.54 0.96
CA LEU A 125 6.22 2.28 -0.40
C LEU A 125 7.69 2.62 -0.58
N TYR A 126 8.14 3.76 -0.04
CA TYR A 126 9.54 4.17 -0.11
C TYR A 126 10.45 3.24 0.70
N SER A 127 10.02 2.81 1.89
CA SER A 127 10.76 1.85 2.70
C SER A 127 10.94 0.53 1.96
N PHE A 128 9.89 0.03 1.31
CA PHE A 128 9.94 -1.17 0.47
C PHE A 128 10.89 -1.00 -0.73
N ALA A 129 10.74 0.10 -1.47
CA ALA A 129 11.58 0.38 -2.64
C ALA A 129 13.07 0.52 -2.30
N ARG A 130 13.40 1.01 -1.09
CA ARG A 130 14.78 1.05 -0.58
C ARG A 130 15.32 -0.33 -0.21
N ALA A 131 14.49 -1.17 0.36
CA ALA A 131 14.90 -2.54 0.73
C ALA A 131 15.13 -3.41 -0.52
N TYR A 132 14.38 -3.16 -1.58
CA TYR A 132 14.41 -3.92 -2.83
C TYR A 132 14.63 -2.99 -4.03
N PRO A 133 15.83 -2.41 -4.19
CA PRO A 133 16.08 -1.32 -5.15
C PRO A 133 15.95 -1.74 -6.62
N ALA A 134 16.09 -3.02 -6.93
CA ALA A 134 15.96 -3.55 -8.29
C ALA A 134 14.59 -4.19 -8.57
N LEU A 135 13.58 -3.88 -7.74
CA LEU A 135 12.29 -4.55 -7.84
C LEU A 135 11.19 -3.57 -8.29
N ASP A 136 10.66 -3.76 -9.49
CA ASP A 136 9.41 -3.16 -9.92
C ASP A 136 8.25 -3.88 -9.24
N PHE A 137 7.19 -3.15 -8.90
CA PHE A 137 6.03 -3.73 -8.22
C PHE A 137 4.75 -2.92 -8.46
N SER A 138 3.62 -3.61 -8.32
CA SER A 138 2.31 -3.01 -8.15
C SER A 138 1.92 -3.02 -6.68
N PHE A 139 1.00 -2.16 -6.28
CA PHE A 139 0.52 -2.10 -4.90
C PHE A 139 -0.96 -1.74 -4.83
N GLU A 140 -1.59 -2.20 -3.77
CA GLU A 140 -2.95 -1.83 -3.38
C GLU A 140 -2.89 -1.26 -1.96
N VAL A 141 -3.65 -0.20 -1.70
CA VAL A 141 -3.77 0.41 -0.38
C VAL A 141 -5.13 0.11 0.19
N TYR A 142 -5.15 -0.47 1.38
CA TYR A 142 -6.34 -0.78 2.14
C TYR A 142 -6.38 0.03 3.42
N GLY A 143 -7.57 0.36 3.87
CA GLY A 143 -7.79 1.05 5.13
C GLY A 143 -8.81 0.33 5.99
N TYR A 144 -8.69 0.52 7.31
CA TYR A 144 -9.60 -0.03 8.31
C TYR A 144 -10.18 1.10 9.12
N GLN A 145 -11.46 0.99 9.44
CA GLN A 145 -12.16 1.95 10.28
C GLN A 145 -12.62 1.26 11.58
N GLU A 146 -12.25 1.84 12.72
CA GLU A 146 -12.58 1.29 14.05
C GLU A 146 -14.08 1.09 14.29
N ARG A 147 -14.90 1.92 13.64
CA ARG A 147 -16.37 1.86 13.80
C ARG A 147 -17.06 0.74 13.01
N VAL A 148 -16.34 0.13 12.08
CA VAL A 148 -16.84 -0.99 11.27
C VAL A 148 -15.81 -2.11 11.38
N PRO A 149 -15.85 -2.89 12.48
CA PRO A 149 -14.92 -3.99 12.69
C PRO A 149 -14.95 -4.93 11.48
N ASP A 150 -13.78 -5.44 11.10
CA ASP A 150 -13.59 -6.40 10.01
C ASP A 150 -13.91 -5.87 8.60
N ALA A 151 -14.22 -4.58 8.43
CA ALA A 151 -14.38 -3.99 7.12
C ALA A 151 -13.04 -3.46 6.58
N GLU A 152 -12.57 -4.08 5.54
CA GLU A 152 -11.42 -3.66 4.76
C GLU A 152 -11.89 -2.80 3.58
N PHE A 153 -11.34 -1.59 3.46
CA PHE A 153 -11.69 -0.66 2.39
C PHE A 153 -10.54 -0.56 1.40
N TYR A 154 -10.79 -0.95 0.16
CA TYR A 154 -9.85 -0.77 -0.94
C TYR A 154 -9.80 0.71 -1.35
N LEU A 155 -8.69 1.39 -1.08
CA LEU A 155 -8.57 2.84 -1.20
C LEU A 155 -7.88 3.29 -2.50
N ALA A 156 -6.85 2.60 -2.91
CA ALA A 156 -6.05 2.96 -4.08
C ALA A 156 -5.29 1.76 -4.64
N TYR A 157 -4.95 1.88 -5.92
CA TYR A 157 -4.05 0.99 -6.64
C TYR A 157 -2.91 1.81 -7.25
N GLY A 158 -1.75 1.21 -7.45
CA GLY A 158 -0.65 1.89 -8.11
C GLY A 158 0.51 0.97 -8.46
N TRP A 159 1.56 1.57 -8.99
CA TRP A 159 2.78 0.83 -9.35
C TRP A 159 4.01 1.72 -9.33
N LEU A 160 5.16 1.09 -9.12
CA LEU A 160 6.48 1.64 -9.33
C LEU A 160 7.16 0.82 -10.41
N HIS A 161 7.32 1.39 -11.59
CA HIS A 161 7.90 0.69 -12.75
C HIS A 161 9.00 1.49 -13.41
N ASN A 162 10.00 0.78 -13.95
CA ASN A 162 10.99 1.32 -14.86
C ASN A 162 10.53 1.07 -16.30
N LYS A 163 10.28 2.15 -17.07
CA LYS A 163 9.92 2.01 -18.49
C LYS A 163 11.14 1.50 -19.26
N ARG A 164 10.98 0.36 -19.90
CA ARG A 164 11.95 -0.19 -20.85
C ARG A 164 12.01 0.61 -22.13
#